data_385cb5dcf965f101838186402ac72941
#
_entry.id   385cb5dcf965f101838186402ac72941
#
_cell.length_a   1.000
_cell.length_b   1.000
_cell.length_c   1.000
_cell.angle_alpha   90.00
_cell.angle_beta   90.00
_cell.angle_gamma   90.00
#
_symmetry.space_group_name_H-M   'P 1'
#
loop_
_entity.id
_entity.type
_entity.pdbx_description
1 polymer ?
#
loop_
_entity_poly.entity_id
_entity_poly.type
_entity_poly.pdbx_seq_one_letter_code
_entity_poly.pdbx_strand_id
1 'polypeptide(L)'
;SEMCIRDRAETGSTKPKFYALVEFPYPSGAGMHVGHIKAYSGLEVVSRKRRLQGYNVLFPIGFDAYGLPTENTAIKTGVHPRKVTDNNIVKFTSQLKRVGFSFDWSRVIDTTEERYYKWTQWIFLKMFEHGLVFRDKTLVNYCPSCKVVLSNEDSQGGHCDICHSEIVQKTKEVWYLRITEYLSLIHISEPTRPRLI
;
A
#
# COMPACT_ATOMS: atom_id res chain seq x y z
N SER A 1 -24.54 -12.99 -2.74
CA SER A 1 -25.25 -13.46 -1.55
C SER A 1 -25.71 -12.27 -0.73
N GLU A 2 -26.81 -12.40 0.01
CA GLU A 2 -27.36 -11.32 0.86
C GLU A 2 -26.38 -10.78 1.90
N MET A 3 -25.39 -11.55 2.31
CA MET A 3 -24.33 -11.09 3.24
C MET A 3 -23.52 -9.93 2.67
N CYS A 4 -23.21 -9.95 1.37
CA CYS A 4 -22.40 -8.86 0.75
C CYS A 4 -23.14 -7.51 0.68
N ILE A 5 -24.48 -7.51 0.72
CA ILE A 5 -25.29 -6.28 0.70
C ILE A 5 -25.25 -5.60 2.07
N ARG A 6 -25.23 -6.39 3.15
CA ARG A 6 -25.18 -5.88 4.54
C ARG A 6 -23.82 -5.30 4.94
N ASP A 7 -22.77 -5.64 4.21
CA ASP A 7 -21.40 -5.20 4.50
C ASP A 7 -21.04 -3.85 3.84
N ARG A 8 -21.92 -3.35 2.97
CA ARG A 8 -21.74 -2.08 2.28
C ARG A 8 -22.03 -0.88 3.19
N ALA A 9 -21.12 0.10 3.20
CA ALA A 9 -21.40 1.37 3.82
C ALA A 9 -22.41 2.19 2.99
N GLU A 10 -23.42 2.73 3.66
CA GLU A 10 -24.51 3.50 3.04
C GLU A 10 -24.12 4.98 2.93
N THR A 11 -24.12 5.53 1.71
CA THR A 11 -23.92 6.97 1.49
C THR A 11 -25.16 7.74 1.96
N GLY A 12 -24.95 8.84 2.70
CA GLY A 12 -26.06 9.66 3.22
C GLY A 12 -26.77 9.06 4.45
N SER A 13 -26.29 7.95 5.01
CA SER A 13 -26.85 7.35 6.23
C SER A 13 -26.71 8.30 7.43
N THR A 14 -27.78 8.36 8.26
CA THR A 14 -27.79 9.08 9.54
C THR A 14 -27.22 8.30 10.69
N LYS A 15 -26.90 6.99 10.50
CA LYS A 15 -26.26 6.15 11.51
C LYS A 15 -24.88 6.68 11.89
N PRO A 16 -24.42 6.48 13.14
CA PRO A 16 -23.06 6.83 13.51
C PRO A 16 -22.05 6.14 12.60
N LYS A 17 -21.04 6.88 12.15
CA LYS A 17 -20.03 6.39 11.20
C LYS A 17 -18.92 5.65 11.94
N PHE A 18 -18.45 4.56 11.38
CA PHE A 18 -17.26 3.86 11.82
C PHE A 18 -16.39 3.48 10.60
N TYR A 19 -15.14 3.89 10.63
CA TYR A 19 -14.18 3.59 9.58
C TYR A 19 -13.14 2.60 10.11
N ALA A 20 -13.12 1.39 9.56
CA ALA A 20 -12.14 0.35 9.85
C ALA A 20 -11.12 0.31 8.71
N LEU A 21 -9.85 0.52 9.01
CA LEU A 21 -8.78 0.60 8.02
C LEU A 21 -7.78 -0.53 8.21
N VAL A 22 -7.52 -1.26 7.14
CA VAL A 22 -6.45 -2.27 7.05
C VAL A 22 -5.46 -1.89 5.96
N GLU A 23 -4.24 -2.40 6.04
CA GLU A 23 -3.27 -2.28 4.96
C GLU A 23 -3.72 -3.06 3.72
N PHE A 24 -3.49 -2.49 2.55
CA PHE A 24 -3.72 -3.18 1.29
C PHE A 24 -2.62 -4.23 1.07
N PRO A 25 -2.98 -5.48 0.73
CA PRO A 25 -1.98 -6.48 0.42
C PRO A 25 -1.33 -6.20 -0.93
N TYR A 26 -0.04 -6.55 -1.05
CA TYR A 26 0.62 -6.62 -2.34
C TYR A 26 0.13 -7.89 -3.06
N PRO A 27 -0.47 -7.79 -4.25
CA PRO A 27 -0.91 -8.95 -5.01
C PRO A 27 0.28 -9.60 -5.75
N SER A 28 1.36 -9.87 -5.01
CA SER A 28 2.57 -10.53 -5.49
C SER A 28 2.68 -11.92 -4.90
N GLY A 29 3.10 -12.88 -5.71
CA GLY A 29 3.33 -14.25 -5.25
C GLY A 29 2.10 -15.17 -5.26
N ALA A 30 2.21 -16.27 -4.50
CA ALA A 30 1.29 -17.40 -4.61
C ALA A 30 -0.09 -17.20 -3.97
N GLY A 31 -0.31 -16.11 -3.25
CA GLY A 31 -1.56 -15.83 -2.53
C GLY A 31 -1.30 -15.21 -1.17
N MET A 32 -2.36 -15.13 -0.36
CA MET A 32 -2.29 -14.58 0.99
C MET A 32 -1.57 -15.52 1.95
N HIS A 33 -0.91 -14.94 2.94
CA HIS A 33 -0.28 -15.68 4.03
C HIS A 33 -0.97 -15.41 5.38
N VAL A 34 -0.64 -16.19 6.41
CA VAL A 34 -1.25 -16.12 7.75
C VAL A 34 -1.17 -14.72 8.36
N GLY A 35 -0.10 -13.95 8.08
CA GLY A 35 0.05 -12.58 8.57
C GLY A 35 -1.10 -11.66 8.15
N HIS A 36 -1.52 -11.72 6.89
CA HIS A 36 -2.70 -10.97 6.40
C HIS A 36 -3.96 -11.39 7.16
N ILE A 37 -4.19 -12.70 7.28
CA ILE A 37 -5.38 -13.23 7.95
C ILE A 37 -5.44 -12.77 9.41
N LYS A 38 -4.30 -12.83 10.13
CA LYS A 38 -4.22 -12.39 11.53
C LYS A 38 -4.58 -10.90 11.67
N ALA A 39 -4.00 -10.03 10.85
CA ALA A 39 -4.24 -8.59 10.92
C ALA A 39 -5.70 -8.24 10.59
N TYR A 40 -6.24 -8.83 9.53
CA TYR A 40 -7.61 -8.53 9.07
C TYR A 40 -8.67 -9.09 9.99
N SER A 41 -8.45 -10.26 10.61
CA SER A 41 -9.40 -10.88 11.53
C SER A 41 -9.70 -10.00 12.74
N GLY A 42 -8.72 -9.30 13.28
CA GLY A 42 -8.92 -8.38 14.40
C GLY A 42 -9.92 -7.27 14.05
N LEU A 43 -9.73 -6.59 12.92
CA LEU A 43 -10.64 -5.54 12.46
C LEU A 43 -11.97 -6.07 11.93
N GLU A 44 -12.00 -7.29 11.40
CA GLU A 44 -13.24 -7.97 11.02
C GLU A 44 -14.19 -8.11 12.24
N VAL A 45 -13.67 -8.60 13.37
CA VAL A 45 -14.44 -8.76 14.61
C VAL A 45 -14.99 -7.41 15.07
N VAL A 46 -14.15 -6.37 15.08
CA VAL A 46 -14.57 -5.01 15.47
C VAL A 46 -15.63 -4.46 14.51
N SER A 47 -15.43 -4.63 13.20
CA SER A 47 -16.37 -4.16 12.17
C SER A 47 -17.74 -4.82 12.30
N ARG A 48 -17.79 -6.13 12.51
CA ARG A 48 -19.06 -6.86 12.77
C ARG A 48 -19.73 -6.39 14.03
N LYS A 49 -18.98 -6.25 15.13
CA LYS A 49 -19.52 -5.70 16.39
C LYS A 49 -20.15 -4.33 16.17
N ARG A 50 -19.47 -3.42 15.46
CA ARG A 50 -20.01 -2.08 15.18
C ARG A 50 -21.26 -2.11 14.33
N ARG A 51 -21.34 -2.97 13.31
CA ARG A 51 -22.58 -3.15 12.53
C ARG A 51 -23.75 -3.63 13.40
N LEU A 52 -23.49 -4.61 14.29
CA LEU A 52 -24.51 -5.09 15.23
C LEU A 52 -24.97 -3.99 16.21
N GLN A 53 -24.11 -3.03 16.52
CA GLN A 53 -24.43 -1.86 17.34
C GLN A 53 -25.13 -0.74 16.55
N GLY A 54 -25.45 -0.95 15.28
CA GLY A 54 -26.17 0.02 14.44
C GLY A 54 -25.30 1.08 13.76
N TYR A 55 -23.98 0.92 13.75
CA TYR A 55 -23.09 1.83 13.02
C TYR A 55 -23.14 1.60 11.51
N ASN A 56 -22.95 2.68 10.75
CA ASN A 56 -22.62 2.63 9.34
C ASN A 56 -21.11 2.41 9.21
N VAL A 57 -20.71 1.17 8.91
CA VAL A 57 -19.30 0.75 8.91
C VAL A 57 -18.75 0.76 7.50
N LEU A 58 -17.70 1.57 7.27
CA LEU A 58 -16.86 1.49 6.09
C LEU A 58 -15.63 0.63 6.42
N PHE A 59 -15.58 -0.57 5.84
CA PHE A 59 -14.44 -1.49 5.94
C PHE A 59 -13.97 -1.80 4.52
N PRO A 60 -13.13 -0.91 3.92
CA PRO A 60 -12.67 -1.05 2.56
C PRO A 60 -11.50 -2.01 2.45
N ILE A 61 -11.27 -2.52 1.24
CA ILE A 61 -10.07 -3.25 0.85
C ILE A 61 -9.57 -2.74 -0.49
N GLY A 62 -8.31 -2.91 -0.75
CA GLY A 62 -7.69 -2.62 -2.03
C GLY A 62 -6.47 -3.50 -2.24
N PHE A 63 -5.75 -3.24 -3.32
CA PHE A 63 -4.52 -3.94 -3.67
C PHE A 63 -3.45 -2.91 -3.99
N ASP A 64 -2.34 -2.98 -3.26
CA ASP A 64 -1.15 -2.20 -3.56
C ASP A 64 -0.35 -2.93 -4.65
N ALA A 65 -0.71 -2.62 -5.90
CA ALA A 65 -0.35 -3.44 -7.04
C ALA A 65 0.92 -2.99 -7.78
N TYR A 66 1.51 -1.85 -7.42
CA TYR A 66 2.84 -1.45 -7.90
C TYR A 66 3.93 -2.15 -7.10
N GLY A 67 5.00 -2.59 -7.79
CA GLY A 67 6.18 -3.08 -7.10
C GLY A 67 7.06 -4.02 -7.90
N LEU A 68 8.33 -4.08 -7.53
CA LEU A 68 9.37 -4.93 -8.12
C LEU A 68 9.03 -6.44 -8.12
N PRO A 69 8.36 -7.01 -7.11
CA PRO A 69 8.06 -8.45 -7.12
C PRO A 69 7.22 -8.88 -8.33
N THR A 70 6.24 -8.08 -8.72
CA THR A 70 5.41 -8.36 -9.91
C THR A 70 6.23 -8.21 -11.21
N GLU A 71 7.05 -7.15 -11.30
CA GLU A 71 7.93 -6.94 -12.46
C GLU A 71 8.96 -8.06 -12.61
N ASN A 72 9.60 -8.47 -11.51
CA ASN A 72 10.54 -9.59 -11.51
C ASN A 72 9.88 -10.91 -11.93
N THR A 73 8.64 -11.15 -11.48
CA THR A 73 7.86 -12.31 -11.91
C THR A 73 7.56 -12.24 -13.39
N ALA A 74 7.17 -11.07 -13.89
CA ALA A 74 6.89 -10.85 -15.30
C ALA A 74 8.13 -11.11 -16.18
N ILE A 75 9.30 -10.63 -15.75
CA ILE A 75 10.58 -10.88 -16.44
C ILE A 75 10.90 -12.37 -16.49
N LYS A 76 10.76 -13.08 -15.35
CA LYS A 76 11.06 -14.52 -15.25
C LYS A 76 10.11 -15.39 -16.07
N THR A 77 8.84 -15.02 -16.16
CA THR A 77 7.79 -15.82 -16.81
C THR A 77 7.50 -15.40 -18.25
N GLY A 78 8.00 -14.23 -18.69
CA GLY A 78 7.66 -13.64 -19.99
C GLY A 78 6.21 -13.14 -20.08
N VAL A 79 5.50 -13.03 -18.96
CA VAL A 79 4.11 -12.57 -18.91
C VAL A 79 4.08 -11.09 -18.55
N HIS A 80 3.28 -10.30 -19.27
CA HIS A 80 3.15 -8.87 -19.01
C HIS A 80 2.73 -8.59 -17.55
N PRO A 81 3.36 -7.61 -16.84
CA PRO A 81 3.09 -7.34 -15.42
C PRO A 81 1.62 -7.12 -15.09
N ARG A 82 0.89 -6.41 -15.95
CA ARG A 82 -0.55 -6.19 -15.76
C ARG A 82 -1.33 -7.50 -15.64
N LYS A 83 -1.04 -8.47 -16.51
CA LYS A 83 -1.72 -9.78 -16.50
C LYS A 83 -1.38 -10.58 -15.24
N VAL A 84 -0.14 -10.49 -14.77
CA VAL A 84 0.28 -11.11 -13.50
C VAL A 84 -0.51 -10.51 -12.34
N THR A 85 -0.58 -9.18 -12.27
CA THR A 85 -1.32 -8.43 -11.26
C THR A 85 -2.80 -8.80 -11.26
N ASP A 86 -3.47 -8.75 -12.41
CA ASP A 86 -4.90 -9.04 -12.53
C ASP A 86 -5.24 -10.46 -12.04
N ASN A 87 -4.44 -11.45 -12.43
CA ASN A 87 -4.61 -12.84 -11.99
C ASN A 87 -4.45 -12.97 -10.47
N ASN A 88 -3.47 -12.28 -9.89
CA ASN A 88 -3.22 -12.31 -8.46
C ASN A 88 -4.35 -11.60 -7.69
N ILE A 89 -4.86 -10.47 -8.16
CA ILE A 89 -6.00 -9.76 -7.55
C ILE A 89 -7.22 -10.67 -7.49
N VAL A 90 -7.53 -11.39 -8.58
CA VAL A 90 -8.64 -12.37 -8.62
C VAL A 90 -8.44 -13.45 -7.56
N LYS A 91 -7.23 -13.99 -7.45
CA LYS A 91 -6.89 -15.02 -6.48
C LYS A 91 -7.01 -14.53 -5.04
N PHE A 92 -6.42 -13.37 -4.71
CA PHE A 92 -6.50 -12.77 -3.39
C PHE A 92 -7.94 -12.46 -3.00
N THR A 93 -8.72 -11.87 -3.92
CA THR A 93 -10.15 -11.60 -3.71
C THR A 93 -10.92 -12.87 -3.38
N SER A 94 -10.67 -13.95 -4.11
CA SER A 94 -11.31 -15.27 -3.85
C SER A 94 -10.94 -15.79 -2.46
N GLN A 95 -9.66 -15.71 -2.08
CA GLN A 95 -9.20 -16.15 -0.77
C GLN A 95 -9.84 -15.32 0.37
N LEU A 96 -9.86 -13.99 0.26
CA LEU A 96 -10.47 -13.10 1.25
C LEU A 96 -11.97 -13.38 1.43
N LYS A 97 -12.70 -13.61 0.33
CA LYS A 97 -14.11 -13.98 0.35
C LYS A 97 -14.35 -15.35 0.99
N ARG A 98 -13.47 -16.32 0.75
CA ARG A 98 -13.56 -17.66 1.36
C ARG A 98 -13.34 -17.64 2.87
N VAL A 99 -12.46 -16.77 3.37
CA VAL A 99 -12.27 -16.55 4.83
C VAL A 99 -13.50 -15.89 5.44
N GLY A 100 -14.32 -15.19 4.66
CA GLY A 100 -15.57 -14.57 5.10
C GLY A 100 -15.39 -13.15 5.64
N PHE A 101 -14.37 -12.44 5.23
CA PHE A 101 -14.20 -11.03 5.59
C PHE A 101 -15.32 -10.16 5.01
N SER A 102 -15.88 -9.30 5.84
CA SER A 102 -16.98 -8.39 5.52
C SER A 102 -16.51 -7.05 4.96
N PHE A 103 -15.55 -7.09 4.03
CA PHE A 103 -15.12 -5.89 3.33
C PHE A 103 -16.23 -5.30 2.46
N ASP A 104 -16.22 -3.98 2.29
CA ASP A 104 -17.09 -3.32 1.30
C ASP A 104 -16.55 -3.55 -0.12
N TRP A 105 -16.91 -4.68 -0.70
CA TRP A 105 -16.49 -5.10 -2.04
C TRP A 105 -16.94 -4.16 -3.16
N SER A 106 -17.84 -3.23 -2.88
CA SER A 106 -18.26 -2.22 -3.85
C SER A 106 -17.25 -1.07 -3.99
N ARG A 107 -16.30 -0.96 -3.06
CA ARG A 107 -15.30 0.09 -2.98
C ARG A 107 -13.86 -0.43 -3.03
N VAL A 108 -13.66 -1.55 -3.72
CA VAL A 108 -12.31 -2.10 -3.94
C VAL A 108 -11.46 -1.12 -4.73
N ILE A 109 -10.22 -0.96 -4.30
CA ILE A 109 -9.23 -0.09 -4.94
C ILE A 109 -8.11 -0.97 -5.52
N ASP A 110 -7.73 -0.69 -6.76
CA ASP A 110 -6.48 -1.14 -7.37
C ASP A 110 -5.61 0.09 -7.63
N THR A 111 -4.45 0.15 -7.01
CA THR A 111 -3.56 1.32 -7.11
C THR A 111 -3.02 1.53 -8.52
N THR A 112 -3.07 0.53 -9.40
CA THR A 112 -2.67 0.61 -10.82
C THR A 112 -3.78 1.09 -11.74
N GLU A 113 -4.99 1.33 -11.24
CA GLU A 113 -6.07 1.92 -12.03
C GLU A 113 -5.89 3.43 -12.17
N GLU A 114 -6.18 3.96 -13.37
CA GLU A 114 -6.09 5.39 -13.66
C GLU A 114 -6.92 6.24 -12.71
N ARG A 115 -8.13 5.79 -12.37
CA ARG A 115 -9.00 6.49 -11.40
C ARG A 115 -8.35 6.69 -10.02
N TYR A 116 -7.33 5.86 -9.67
CA TYR A 116 -6.58 5.97 -8.43
C TYR A 116 -5.28 6.76 -8.63
N TYR A 117 -4.37 6.34 -9.51
CA TYR A 117 -3.03 6.91 -9.60
C TYR A 117 -3.00 8.35 -10.14
N LYS A 118 -4.04 8.81 -10.85
CA LYS A 118 -4.18 10.21 -11.24
C LYS A 118 -4.09 11.18 -10.06
N TRP A 119 -4.55 10.76 -8.87
CA TRP A 119 -4.46 11.58 -7.67
C TRP A 119 -3.05 11.65 -7.12
N THR A 120 -2.29 10.57 -7.19
CA THR A 120 -0.85 10.56 -6.87
C THR A 120 -0.09 11.48 -7.80
N GLN A 121 -0.39 11.44 -9.10
CA GLN A 121 0.19 12.35 -10.08
C GLN A 121 -0.19 13.81 -9.81
N TRP A 122 -1.45 14.07 -9.46
CA TRP A 122 -1.93 15.41 -9.10
C TRP A 122 -1.22 15.95 -7.85
N ILE A 123 -1.06 15.13 -6.82
CA ILE A 123 -0.31 15.51 -5.60
C ILE A 123 1.14 15.85 -5.95
N PHE A 124 1.80 15.01 -6.77
CA PHE A 124 3.16 15.28 -7.23
C PHE A 124 3.27 16.63 -7.95
N LEU A 125 2.34 16.91 -8.88
CA LEU A 125 2.33 18.17 -9.61
C LEU A 125 2.12 19.36 -8.66
N LYS A 126 1.23 19.23 -7.67
CA LYS A 126 1.04 20.28 -6.67
C LYS A 126 2.31 20.52 -5.84
N MET A 127 2.96 19.48 -5.40
CA MET A 127 4.25 19.61 -4.70
C MET A 127 5.33 20.25 -5.59
N PHE A 128 5.35 19.91 -6.86
CA PHE A 128 6.28 20.51 -7.83
C PHE A 128 5.99 22.00 -8.04
N GLU A 129 4.74 22.38 -8.23
CA GLU A 129 4.30 23.80 -8.37
C GLU A 129 4.72 24.65 -7.13
N HIS A 130 4.74 24.05 -5.94
CA HIS A 130 5.15 24.72 -4.71
C HIS A 130 6.65 24.60 -4.39
N GLY A 131 7.46 24.08 -5.31
CA GLY A 131 8.90 23.96 -5.13
C GLY A 131 9.34 22.90 -4.10
N LEU A 132 8.40 22.02 -3.69
CA LEU A 132 8.66 20.95 -2.72
C LEU A 132 9.28 19.72 -3.35
N VAL A 133 9.30 19.62 -4.67
CA VAL A 133 9.89 18.53 -5.44
C VAL A 133 10.96 19.09 -6.36
N PHE A 134 12.13 18.47 -6.36
CA PHE A 134 13.26 18.84 -7.22
C PHE A 134 14.02 17.61 -7.68
N ARG A 135 14.80 17.77 -8.75
CA ARG A 135 15.69 16.70 -9.24
C ARG A 135 17.13 17.00 -8.84
N ASP A 136 17.83 15.97 -8.43
CA ASP A 136 19.26 16.07 -8.14
C ASP A 136 19.95 14.73 -8.42
N LYS A 137 21.27 14.77 -8.56
CA LYS A 137 22.11 13.59 -8.74
C LYS A 137 22.58 13.07 -7.40
N THR A 138 22.39 11.78 -7.19
CA THR A 138 22.89 11.12 -5.97
C THR A 138 23.57 9.80 -6.30
N LEU A 139 24.43 9.37 -5.40
CA LEU A 139 24.99 8.02 -5.42
C LEU A 139 23.95 7.08 -4.80
N VAL A 140 23.64 6.01 -5.52
CA VAL A 140 22.72 4.96 -5.07
C VAL A 140 23.45 3.63 -5.04
N ASN A 141 23.05 2.78 -4.07
CA ASN A 141 23.49 1.39 -4.03
C ASN A 141 22.76 0.62 -5.13
N TYR A 142 23.50 0.08 -6.06
CA TYR A 142 22.93 -0.63 -7.21
C TYR A 142 23.45 -2.07 -7.28
N CYS A 143 22.50 -3.02 -7.34
CA CYS A 143 22.81 -4.41 -7.59
C CYS A 143 22.83 -4.68 -9.11
N PRO A 144 23.99 -5.01 -9.70
CA PRO A 144 24.07 -5.28 -11.13
C PRO A 144 23.38 -6.58 -11.54
N SER A 145 23.27 -7.54 -10.64
CA SER A 145 22.59 -8.83 -10.85
C SER A 145 21.07 -8.69 -10.88
N CYS A 146 20.50 -8.10 -9.84
CA CYS A 146 19.05 -7.86 -9.74
C CYS A 146 18.59 -6.65 -10.57
N LYS A 147 19.51 -5.78 -10.99
CA LYS A 147 19.25 -4.52 -11.72
C LYS A 147 18.34 -3.55 -10.96
N VAL A 148 18.47 -3.52 -9.63
CA VAL A 148 17.67 -2.68 -8.75
C VAL A 148 18.54 -1.73 -7.94
N VAL A 149 17.94 -0.60 -7.52
CA VAL A 149 18.49 0.28 -6.51
C VAL A 149 18.06 -0.24 -5.15
N LEU A 150 19.01 -0.30 -4.22
CA LEU A 150 18.81 -0.81 -2.86
C LEU A 150 18.84 0.33 -1.84
N SER A 151 18.11 0.17 -0.76
CA SER A 151 18.25 1.00 0.42
C SER A 151 19.59 0.74 1.12
N ASN A 152 19.95 1.57 2.09
CA ASN A 152 21.16 1.31 2.90
C ASN A 152 20.99 0.05 3.74
N GLU A 153 19.77 -0.24 4.19
CA GLU A 153 19.42 -1.44 4.96
C GLU A 153 19.58 -2.70 4.12
N ASP A 154 19.13 -2.70 2.86
CA ASP A 154 19.16 -3.84 1.93
C ASP A 154 20.55 -4.06 1.30
N SER A 155 21.51 -3.17 1.61
CA SER A 155 22.86 -3.17 1.06
C SER A 155 23.95 -3.28 2.14
N GLN A 156 23.58 -3.74 3.33
CA GLN A 156 24.52 -3.89 4.44
C GLN A 156 25.65 -4.87 4.09
N GLY A 157 26.88 -4.47 4.47
CA GLY A 157 28.06 -5.27 4.19
C GLY A 157 28.53 -5.27 2.73
N GLY A 158 27.98 -4.38 1.88
CA GLY A 158 28.40 -4.27 0.47
C GLY A 158 27.79 -5.34 -0.45
N HIS A 159 26.79 -6.09 0.04
CA HIS A 159 26.12 -7.15 -0.72
C HIS A 159 24.62 -6.91 -0.78
N CYS A 160 24.01 -7.38 -1.87
CA CYS A 160 22.56 -7.34 -2.06
C CYS A 160 21.89 -8.40 -1.17
N ASP A 161 20.90 -8.01 -0.37
CA ASP A 161 20.15 -8.92 0.51
C ASP A 161 19.32 -9.98 -0.25
N ILE A 162 18.99 -9.69 -1.54
CA ILE A 162 18.16 -10.59 -2.38
C ILE A 162 19.00 -11.69 -3.04
N CYS A 163 20.15 -11.34 -3.63
CA CYS A 163 20.95 -12.25 -4.45
C CYS A 163 22.39 -12.43 -3.97
N HIS A 164 22.80 -11.74 -2.91
CA HIS A 164 24.11 -11.74 -2.29
C HIS A 164 25.29 -11.33 -3.21
N SER A 165 25.00 -10.76 -4.39
CA SER A 165 26.02 -10.20 -5.26
C SER A 165 26.56 -8.89 -4.71
N GLU A 166 27.83 -8.59 -5.03
CA GLU A 166 28.42 -7.29 -4.70
C GLU A 166 27.62 -6.14 -5.30
N ILE A 167 27.43 -5.08 -4.52
CA ILE A 167 26.79 -3.87 -4.97
C ILE A 167 27.81 -2.86 -5.48
N VAL A 168 27.37 -1.99 -6.38
CA VAL A 168 28.18 -0.90 -6.91
C VAL A 168 27.51 0.44 -6.64
N GLN A 169 28.32 1.47 -6.41
CA GLN A 169 27.82 2.83 -6.36
C GLN A 169 27.59 3.37 -7.75
N LYS A 170 26.39 3.86 -8.01
CA LYS A 170 26.01 4.44 -9.30
C LYS A 170 25.40 5.81 -9.13
N THR A 171 25.90 6.81 -9.86
CA THR A 171 25.24 8.12 -9.90
C THR A 171 23.93 8.01 -10.69
N LYS A 172 22.86 8.43 -10.07
CA LYS A 172 21.52 8.45 -10.68
C LYS A 172 20.85 9.80 -10.42
N GLU A 173 20.14 10.31 -11.40
CA GLU A 173 19.27 11.46 -11.23
C GLU A 173 17.93 10.99 -10.67
N VAL A 174 17.53 11.54 -9.52
CA VAL A 174 16.35 11.15 -8.78
C VAL A 174 15.53 12.35 -8.35
N TRP A 175 14.27 12.12 -8.07
CA TRP A 175 13.40 13.12 -7.48
C TRP A 175 13.52 13.13 -5.96
N TYR A 176 13.63 14.32 -5.40
CA TYR A 176 13.63 14.57 -3.96
C TYR A 176 12.41 15.34 -3.53
N LEU A 177 11.93 15.05 -2.33
CA LEU A 177 10.91 15.82 -1.62
C LEU A 177 11.57 16.63 -0.49
N ARG A 178 11.25 17.92 -0.40
CA ARG A 178 11.73 18.79 0.70
C ARG A 178 10.91 18.57 1.97
N ILE A 179 10.92 17.36 2.51
CA ILE A 179 10.11 16.98 3.67
C ILE A 179 10.45 17.81 4.92
N THR A 180 11.68 18.32 5.00
CA THR A 180 12.17 19.12 6.14
C THR A 180 11.56 20.52 6.22
N GLU A 181 10.99 21.05 5.14
CA GLU A 181 10.33 22.35 5.13
C GLU A 181 9.14 22.43 6.11
N TYR A 182 8.55 21.28 6.44
CA TYR A 182 7.38 21.17 7.30
C TYR A 182 7.68 20.57 8.68
N LEU A 183 8.92 20.29 9.02
CA LEU A 183 9.27 19.69 10.32
C LEU A 183 8.84 20.56 11.51
N SER A 184 8.92 21.89 11.38
CA SER A 184 8.47 22.83 12.42
C SER A 184 6.95 22.76 12.65
N LEU A 185 6.17 22.44 11.62
CA LEU A 185 4.71 22.33 11.72
C LEU A 185 4.27 21.04 12.42
N ILE A 186 5.03 19.97 12.30
CA ILE A 186 4.76 18.70 13.00
C ILE A 186 4.81 18.91 14.52
N HIS A 187 5.78 19.69 15.02
CA HIS A 187 5.89 20.02 16.44
C HIS A 187 4.75 20.92 16.96
N ILE A 188 4.15 21.72 16.09
CA ILE A 188 3.03 22.60 16.46
C ILE A 188 1.68 21.85 16.43
N SER A 189 1.52 20.88 15.54
CA SER A 189 0.26 20.16 15.32
C SER A 189 0.11 18.88 16.13
N GLU A 190 1.19 18.34 16.71
CA GLU A 190 1.06 17.22 17.64
C GLU A 190 0.54 17.74 18.99
N PRO A 191 -0.68 17.31 19.41
CA PRO A 191 -1.12 17.57 20.76
C PRO A 191 -0.11 16.92 21.72
N THR A 192 0.50 17.71 22.57
CA THR A 192 1.33 17.21 23.68
C THR A 192 0.54 16.12 24.40
N ARG A 193 0.92 14.85 24.19
CA ARG A 193 0.36 13.76 25.00
C ARG A 193 0.68 14.08 26.45
N PRO A 194 -0.31 14.18 27.36
CA PRO A 194 -0.01 14.29 28.76
C PRO A 194 0.85 13.08 29.13
N ARG A 195 2.04 13.34 29.66
CA ARG A 195 2.85 12.29 30.27
C ARG A 195 1.98 11.71 31.38
N LEU A 196 1.52 10.47 31.19
CA LEU A 196 1.00 9.69 32.30
C LEU A 196 2.18 9.48 33.25
N ILE A 197 2.12 10.16 34.40
CA ILE A 197 2.97 9.96 35.57
C ILE A 197 2.54 8.68 36.23
#